data_7bd912ef338489ade6908ca3c0f5b234
#
_entry.id   7bd912ef338489ade6908ca3c0f5b234
#
_cell.length_a   1.000
_cell.length_b   1.000
_cell.length_c   1.000
_cell.angle_alpha   90.00
_cell.angle_beta   90.00
_cell.angle_gamma   90.00
#
_symmetry.space_group_name_H-M   'P 1'
#
loop_
_entity.id
_entity.type
_entity.pdbx_description
1 polymer ?
#
loop_
_entity_poly.entity_id
_entity_poly.type
_entity_poly.pdbx_seq_one_letter_code
_entity_poly.pdbx_strand_id
1 'polypeptide(L)'
;MDIKSFICFGAFLLLSAMNSHAQIIVGDAPEVEPEFTLTPQDVRDTVIVEDTFRYEGQWPVGEGVLYDVNRGMIFGRFSGAVPDGYCTAYFVDGGRYQGEMKDGKENGYGHYFSKSGKVFAGKFENDRAHGVDTLYYPDGRVFIGVVVKGRELDHGEKYESIPAHLEGRKPVFVECDLTEEQRMWIAENHYVAPLFKGQSPSSGAFTRWVNGKLKYPKEMRSAGWQGAVRVRFFVEADGSIKDVEVLKCEHESFAKEAVKVITSSPKWTPGYRGGKPVRVKYDFTVNFLQRY
;
A
#
# COMPACT_ATOMS: atom_id res chain seq x y z
N MET A 1 -25.78 12.85 -22.97
CA MET A 1 -25.48 12.39 -21.60
C MET A 1 -24.02 12.72 -21.41
N ASP A 2 -23.72 13.62 -20.50
CA ASP A 2 -22.42 14.32 -20.49
C ASP A 2 -21.35 13.41 -19.86
N ILE A 3 -20.29 13.14 -20.61
CA ILE A 3 -19.17 12.25 -20.23
C ILE A 3 -18.55 12.68 -18.88
N LYS A 4 -18.57 13.97 -18.59
CA LYS A 4 -18.05 14.54 -17.34
C LYS A 4 -18.77 14.05 -16.08
N SER A 5 -20.07 13.74 -16.16
CA SER A 5 -20.84 13.25 -14.99
C SER A 5 -20.51 11.80 -14.61
N PHE A 6 -20.00 11.00 -15.55
CA PHE A 6 -19.68 9.59 -15.30
C PHE A 6 -18.27 9.42 -14.66
N ILE A 7 -17.35 10.32 -14.98
CA ILE A 7 -15.97 10.32 -14.49
C ILE A 7 -15.89 10.64 -13.00
N CYS A 8 -16.73 11.55 -12.50
CA CYS A 8 -16.78 11.90 -11.07
C CYS A 8 -17.11 10.70 -10.14
N PHE A 9 -17.87 9.71 -10.62
CA PHE A 9 -18.23 8.55 -9.78
C PHE A 9 -17.12 7.50 -9.69
N GLY A 10 -16.32 7.31 -10.74
CA GLY A 10 -15.19 6.38 -10.75
C GLY A 10 -13.98 6.90 -9.96
N ALA A 11 -13.68 8.20 -10.04
CA ALA A 11 -12.54 8.82 -9.35
C ALA A 11 -12.69 8.85 -7.81
N PHE A 12 -13.93 8.91 -7.30
CA PHE A 12 -14.18 8.92 -5.84
C PHE A 12 -13.87 7.57 -5.15
N LEU A 13 -13.91 6.45 -5.89
CA LEU A 13 -13.58 5.12 -5.37
C LEU A 13 -12.07 4.87 -5.27
N LEU A 14 -11.25 5.52 -6.11
CA LEU A 14 -9.80 5.37 -6.11
C LEU A 14 -9.11 6.09 -4.94
N LEU A 15 -9.72 7.14 -4.38
CA LEU A 15 -9.14 7.94 -3.27
C LEU A 15 -9.19 7.26 -1.89
N SER A 16 -9.99 6.20 -1.70
CA SER A 16 -10.13 5.52 -0.41
C SER A 16 -9.16 4.35 -0.18
N ALA A 17 -8.42 3.91 -1.20
CA ALA A 17 -7.57 2.71 -1.14
C ALA A 17 -6.14 2.97 -0.62
N MET A 18 -5.79 4.19 -0.20
CA MET A 18 -4.42 4.60 0.07
C MET A 18 -3.93 4.33 1.49
N ASN A 19 -4.16 3.18 2.09
CA ASN A 19 -3.42 2.84 3.32
C ASN A 19 -3.52 1.36 3.69
N SER A 20 -2.75 0.50 3.06
CA SER A 20 -2.26 -0.70 3.76
C SER A 20 -1.37 -1.55 2.84
N HIS A 21 -0.09 -1.49 3.04
CA HIS A 21 0.83 -2.53 2.58
C HIS A 21 0.49 -3.80 3.37
N ALA A 22 -0.18 -4.74 2.73
CA ALA A 22 -0.46 -6.04 3.31
C ALA A 22 0.79 -6.92 3.18
N GLN A 23 1.18 -7.58 4.26
CA GLN A 23 2.08 -8.74 4.20
C GLN A 23 1.27 -9.97 3.82
N ILE A 24 1.85 -10.85 3.05
CA ILE A 24 1.12 -11.67 2.10
C ILE A 24 1.47 -13.18 2.13
N ILE A 25 0.50 -14.11 1.98
CA ILE A 25 0.63 -15.56 2.10
C ILE A 25 -0.32 -16.38 1.18
N VAL A 26 -0.03 -17.61 0.83
CA VAL A 26 -0.51 -18.37 -0.32
C VAL A 26 -0.94 -19.82 -0.06
N GLY A 27 -1.98 -20.29 -0.65
CA GLY A 27 -2.37 -21.68 -0.89
C GLY A 27 -2.49 -22.01 -2.39
N ASP A 28 -2.73 -23.24 -2.77
CA ASP A 28 -2.81 -23.69 -4.17
C ASP A 28 -3.74 -22.81 -5.02
N ALA A 29 -3.15 -21.79 -5.65
CA ALA A 29 -3.84 -21.07 -6.69
C ALA A 29 -3.82 -21.94 -7.96
N PRO A 30 -4.93 -22.01 -8.71
CA PRO A 30 -4.88 -22.60 -10.04
C PRO A 30 -3.79 -21.88 -10.86
N GLU A 31 -3.06 -22.62 -11.69
CA GLU A 31 -2.16 -22.01 -12.68
C GLU A 31 -3.00 -21.04 -13.53
N VAL A 32 -2.93 -19.77 -13.18
CA VAL A 32 -3.45 -18.71 -14.04
C VAL A 32 -2.35 -18.45 -15.04
N GLU A 33 -2.39 -19.18 -16.15
CA GLU A 33 -1.58 -18.81 -17.31
C GLU A 33 -1.97 -17.39 -17.71
N PRO A 34 -1.02 -16.46 -17.88
CA PRO A 34 -1.34 -15.13 -18.38
C PRO A 34 -1.78 -15.27 -19.84
N GLU A 35 -3.09 -15.34 -20.07
CA GLU A 35 -3.66 -15.38 -21.44
C GLU A 35 -3.43 -14.07 -22.22
N PHE A 36 -2.81 -13.05 -21.60
CA PHE A 36 -2.65 -11.75 -22.24
C PHE A 36 -1.27 -11.13 -21.98
N THR A 37 -0.44 -11.17 -23.01
CA THR A 37 0.71 -10.26 -23.11
C THR A 37 0.24 -9.01 -23.84
N LEU A 38 -0.23 -7.98 -23.10
CA LEU A 38 -0.49 -6.68 -23.69
C LEU A 38 0.83 -6.06 -24.10
N THR A 39 0.98 -5.80 -25.40
CA THR A 39 1.95 -4.83 -25.86
C THR A 39 1.35 -3.44 -25.66
N PRO A 40 2.01 -2.51 -24.98
CA PRO A 40 1.50 -1.15 -24.73
C PRO A 40 1.15 -0.37 -26.00
N GLN A 41 1.46 -0.88 -27.19
CA GLN A 41 1.25 -0.25 -28.48
C GLN A 41 -0.17 -0.35 -29.02
N ASP A 42 -0.99 -1.28 -28.50
CA ASP A 42 -2.31 -1.58 -29.07
C ASP A 42 -3.45 -0.78 -28.42
N VAL A 43 -3.14 0.06 -27.44
CA VAL A 43 -4.17 0.71 -26.60
C VAL A 43 -4.13 2.22 -26.79
N ARG A 44 -4.89 2.79 -27.78
CA ARG A 44 -4.88 4.22 -28.07
C ARG A 44 -6.24 4.87 -28.39
N ASP A 45 -7.35 4.24 -28.10
CA ASP A 45 -8.64 4.77 -28.52
C ASP A 45 -9.16 5.93 -27.66
N THR A 46 -8.78 5.99 -26.36
CA THR A 46 -9.26 7.03 -25.45
C THR A 46 -8.18 7.42 -24.46
N VAL A 47 -7.99 8.73 -24.23
CA VAL A 47 -7.10 9.28 -23.21
C VAL A 47 -7.93 10.12 -22.25
N ILE A 48 -7.87 9.78 -20.95
CA ILE A 48 -8.50 10.53 -19.85
C ILE A 48 -7.38 11.02 -18.94
N VAL A 49 -7.36 12.32 -18.67
CA VAL A 49 -6.33 12.95 -17.80
C VAL A 49 -7.03 13.69 -16.68
N GLU A 50 -6.63 13.37 -15.46
CA GLU A 50 -7.02 14.02 -14.20
C GLU A 50 -5.76 14.42 -13.43
N ASP A 51 -5.87 15.19 -12.35
CA ASP A 51 -4.73 15.72 -11.60
C ASP A 51 -3.75 14.63 -11.11
N THR A 52 -4.24 13.45 -10.82
CA THR A 52 -3.46 12.36 -10.20
C THR A 52 -3.34 11.10 -11.05
N PHE A 53 -4.10 11.00 -12.16
CA PHE A 53 -4.02 9.85 -13.04
C PHE A 53 -4.20 10.19 -14.52
N ARG A 54 -3.67 9.34 -15.38
CA ARG A 54 -3.90 9.30 -16.83
C ARG A 54 -4.31 7.90 -17.21
N TYR A 55 -5.39 7.73 -17.95
CA TYR A 55 -5.81 6.48 -18.55
C TYR A 55 -5.69 6.54 -20.06
N GLU A 56 -5.15 5.50 -20.66
CA GLU A 56 -5.08 5.27 -22.09
C GLU A 56 -5.61 3.88 -22.41
N GLY A 57 -6.66 3.77 -23.23
CA GLY A 57 -7.22 2.47 -23.51
C GLY A 57 -8.57 2.47 -24.20
N GLN A 58 -9.11 1.28 -24.34
CA GLN A 58 -10.43 1.04 -24.92
C GLN A 58 -11.54 1.47 -23.97
N TRP A 59 -12.53 2.14 -24.53
CA TRP A 59 -13.68 2.66 -23.78
C TRP A 59 -15.00 2.16 -24.37
N PRO A 60 -16.06 1.82 -23.59
CA PRO A 60 -16.13 1.85 -22.11
C PRO A 60 -15.56 0.60 -21.42
N VAL A 61 -15.23 -0.45 -22.13
CA VAL A 61 -14.66 -1.69 -21.58
C VAL A 61 -13.61 -2.20 -22.55
N GLY A 62 -12.48 -2.65 -22.04
CA GLY A 62 -11.42 -3.25 -22.83
C GLY A 62 -10.05 -3.11 -22.19
N GLU A 63 -9.02 -3.22 -23.01
CA GLU A 63 -7.64 -3.18 -22.57
C GLU A 63 -7.12 -1.74 -22.44
N GLY A 64 -6.27 -1.49 -21.46
CA GLY A 64 -5.74 -0.17 -21.22
C GLY A 64 -4.54 -0.09 -20.29
N VAL A 65 -4.07 1.15 -20.10
CA VAL A 65 -3.02 1.51 -19.16
C VAL A 65 -3.49 2.66 -18.28
N LEU A 66 -3.39 2.49 -16.98
CA LEU A 66 -3.62 3.54 -15.99
C LEU A 66 -2.28 3.97 -15.38
N TYR A 67 -2.00 5.25 -15.42
CA TYR A 67 -0.88 5.92 -14.75
C TYR A 67 -1.43 6.67 -13.53
N ASP A 68 -1.21 6.19 -12.33
CA ASP A 68 -1.64 6.84 -11.09
C ASP A 68 -0.42 7.20 -10.25
N VAL A 69 -0.16 8.49 -10.06
CA VAL A 69 1.04 8.98 -9.33
C VAL A 69 1.10 8.51 -7.88
N ASN A 70 0.02 8.03 -7.32
CA ASN A 70 -0.06 7.57 -5.94
C ASN A 70 0.01 6.04 -5.83
N ARG A 71 -0.50 5.33 -6.83
CA ARG A 71 -0.58 3.87 -6.84
C ARG A 71 0.51 3.24 -7.70
N GLY A 72 0.65 3.69 -8.93
CA GLY A 72 1.56 3.11 -9.90
C GLY A 72 0.97 3.02 -11.30
N MET A 73 1.58 2.21 -12.15
CA MET A 73 1.13 1.94 -13.50
C MET A 73 0.44 0.58 -13.54
N ILE A 74 -0.75 0.51 -14.13
CA ILE A 74 -1.55 -0.70 -14.21
C ILE A 74 -1.91 -0.96 -15.67
N PHE A 75 -1.61 -2.15 -16.15
CA PHE A 75 -1.95 -2.65 -17.48
C PHE A 75 -2.99 -3.75 -17.34
N GLY A 76 -3.93 -3.84 -18.29
CA GLY A 76 -4.85 -4.96 -18.35
C GLY A 76 -6.26 -4.53 -18.72
N ARG A 77 -7.24 -5.28 -18.22
CA ARG A 77 -8.63 -5.05 -18.53
C ARG A 77 -9.25 -3.99 -17.62
N PHE A 78 -10.04 -3.12 -18.22
CA PHE A 78 -10.70 -1.99 -17.57
C PHE A 78 -12.19 -1.96 -17.85
N SER A 79 -12.94 -1.42 -16.90
CA SER A 79 -14.32 -0.94 -17.09
C SER A 79 -14.33 0.57 -16.85
N GLY A 80 -14.45 1.36 -17.90
CA GLY A 80 -14.06 2.77 -17.86
C GLY A 80 -12.55 2.91 -17.61
N ALA A 81 -12.15 3.87 -16.77
CA ALA A 81 -10.76 4.02 -16.32
C ALA A 81 -10.46 3.24 -15.02
N VAL A 82 -11.26 2.23 -14.71
CA VAL A 82 -11.14 1.44 -13.48
C VAL A 82 -10.66 0.02 -13.85
N PRO A 83 -9.53 -0.47 -13.29
CA PRO A 83 -9.08 -1.85 -13.49
C PRO A 83 -10.18 -2.85 -13.09
N ASP A 84 -10.60 -3.72 -14.02
CA ASP A 84 -11.64 -4.72 -13.82
C ASP A 84 -11.38 -5.93 -14.73
N GLY A 85 -10.78 -6.97 -14.19
CA GLY A 85 -10.32 -8.17 -14.88
C GLY A 85 -8.86 -8.47 -14.56
N TYR A 86 -8.19 -9.24 -15.42
CA TYR A 86 -6.78 -9.55 -15.21
C TYR A 86 -5.89 -8.33 -15.51
N CYS A 87 -5.00 -8.01 -14.57
CA CYS A 87 -4.11 -6.84 -14.66
C CYS A 87 -2.69 -7.16 -14.19
N THR A 88 -1.74 -6.42 -14.75
CA THR A 88 -0.35 -6.33 -14.27
C THR A 88 -0.12 -4.93 -13.74
N ALA A 89 0.36 -4.81 -12.50
CA ALA A 89 0.62 -3.52 -11.86
C ALA A 89 2.08 -3.38 -11.42
N TYR A 90 2.63 -2.18 -11.64
CA TYR A 90 3.91 -1.71 -11.12
C TYR A 90 3.63 -0.60 -10.11
N PHE A 91 3.72 -0.92 -8.83
CA PHE A 91 3.40 0.04 -7.78
C PHE A 91 4.54 1.02 -7.53
N VAL A 92 4.19 2.25 -7.11
CA VAL A 92 5.16 3.32 -6.84
C VAL A 92 6.17 2.96 -5.73
N ASP A 93 5.83 2.04 -4.83
CA ASP A 93 6.73 1.56 -3.77
C ASP A 93 7.73 0.48 -4.24
N GLY A 94 7.63 0.07 -5.50
CA GLY A 94 8.45 -0.97 -6.12
C GLY A 94 7.88 -2.38 -5.98
N GLY A 95 6.67 -2.52 -5.40
CA GLY A 95 5.89 -3.75 -5.48
C GLY A 95 5.34 -3.97 -6.89
N ARG A 96 4.97 -5.22 -7.21
CA ARG A 96 4.35 -5.60 -8.49
C ARG A 96 3.24 -6.60 -8.25
N TYR A 97 2.20 -6.55 -9.05
CA TYR A 97 1.08 -7.48 -8.98
C TYR A 97 0.71 -8.01 -10.36
N GLN A 98 0.33 -9.28 -10.42
CA GLN A 98 -0.30 -9.89 -11.59
C GLN A 98 -1.47 -10.74 -11.12
N GLY A 99 -2.67 -10.45 -11.59
CA GLY A 99 -3.86 -11.18 -11.17
C GLY A 99 -5.16 -10.44 -11.44
N GLU A 100 -6.22 -10.96 -10.85
CA GLU A 100 -7.55 -10.41 -10.99
C GLU A 100 -7.72 -9.12 -10.18
N MET A 101 -8.32 -8.12 -10.82
CA MET A 101 -8.76 -6.88 -10.17
C MET A 101 -10.26 -6.70 -10.39
N LYS A 102 -10.91 -6.06 -9.44
CA LYS A 102 -12.32 -5.68 -9.53
C LYS A 102 -12.53 -4.32 -8.87
N ASP A 103 -13.29 -3.47 -9.53
CA ASP A 103 -13.57 -2.11 -9.05
C ASP A 103 -12.27 -1.35 -8.64
N GLY A 104 -11.21 -1.53 -9.41
CA GLY A 104 -9.90 -0.92 -9.17
C GLY A 104 -9.09 -1.53 -8.04
N LYS A 105 -9.48 -2.66 -7.46
CA LYS A 105 -8.79 -3.32 -6.35
C LYS A 105 -8.32 -4.71 -6.73
N GLU A 106 -7.23 -5.16 -6.12
CA GLU A 106 -6.83 -6.56 -6.14
C GLU A 106 -7.96 -7.40 -5.52
N ASN A 107 -8.56 -8.28 -6.31
CA ASN A 107 -9.74 -9.06 -5.91
C ASN A 107 -9.85 -10.31 -6.78
N GLY A 108 -9.80 -11.50 -6.17
CA GLY A 108 -9.67 -12.77 -6.87
C GLY A 108 -8.28 -13.36 -6.72
N TYR A 109 -7.85 -14.21 -7.66
CA TYR A 109 -6.53 -14.82 -7.59
C TYR A 109 -5.45 -13.93 -8.21
N GLY A 110 -4.27 -13.93 -7.60
CA GLY A 110 -3.14 -13.15 -8.10
C GLY A 110 -1.83 -13.43 -7.39
N HIS A 111 -0.78 -12.81 -7.93
CA HIS A 111 0.57 -12.87 -7.39
C HIS A 111 1.04 -11.45 -7.06
N TYR A 112 1.48 -11.23 -5.83
CA TYR A 112 2.12 -9.98 -5.45
C TYR A 112 3.61 -10.20 -5.20
N PHE A 113 4.43 -9.40 -5.79
CA PHE A 113 5.88 -9.41 -5.69
C PHE A 113 6.33 -8.18 -4.92
N SER A 114 6.73 -8.36 -3.67
CA SER A 114 7.16 -7.23 -2.87
C SER A 114 8.57 -6.76 -3.27
N LYS A 115 8.86 -5.49 -3.06
CA LYS A 115 10.20 -4.92 -3.21
C LYS A 115 11.27 -5.67 -2.41
N SER A 116 10.91 -6.30 -1.29
CA SER A 116 11.83 -7.07 -0.45
C SER A 116 12.11 -8.48 -0.99
N GLY A 117 11.53 -8.88 -2.12
CA GLY A 117 11.70 -10.19 -2.72
C GLY A 117 10.76 -11.27 -2.14
N LYS A 118 9.83 -10.92 -1.26
CA LYS A 118 8.75 -11.83 -0.88
C LYS A 118 7.79 -11.95 -2.04
N VAL A 119 7.35 -13.17 -2.33
CA VAL A 119 6.33 -13.44 -3.34
C VAL A 119 5.10 -14.04 -2.68
N PHE A 120 3.99 -13.54 -3.09
CA PHE A 120 2.68 -13.98 -2.71
C PHE A 120 1.94 -14.53 -3.93
N ALA A 121 1.30 -15.69 -3.78
CA ALA A 121 0.44 -16.27 -4.80
C ALA A 121 -0.83 -16.81 -4.16
N GLY A 122 -1.98 -16.19 -4.35
CA GLY A 122 -3.22 -16.60 -3.70
C GLY A 122 -4.39 -15.69 -3.91
N LYS A 123 -5.35 -15.75 -3.01
CA LYS A 123 -6.59 -15.00 -3.12
C LYS A 123 -6.48 -13.63 -2.46
N PHE A 124 -7.02 -12.61 -3.13
CA PHE A 124 -7.12 -11.24 -2.64
C PHE A 124 -8.58 -10.83 -2.44
N GLU A 125 -8.81 -9.98 -1.49
CA GLU A 125 -10.08 -9.31 -1.24
C GLU A 125 -9.83 -7.86 -0.85
N ASN A 126 -10.27 -6.92 -1.69
CA ASN A 126 -10.13 -5.47 -1.46
C ASN A 126 -8.68 -5.03 -1.13
N ASP A 127 -7.74 -5.31 -2.03
CA ASP A 127 -6.29 -5.04 -1.93
C ASP A 127 -5.59 -5.78 -0.77
N ARG A 128 -6.17 -6.87 -0.30
CA ARG A 128 -5.60 -7.64 0.80
C ARG A 128 -5.67 -9.12 0.55
N ALA A 129 -4.61 -9.79 0.85
CA ALA A 129 -4.59 -11.23 0.87
C ALA A 129 -5.63 -11.80 1.81
N HIS A 130 -6.39 -12.77 1.35
CA HIS A 130 -7.48 -13.37 2.09
C HIS A 130 -7.78 -14.80 1.63
N GLY A 131 -7.55 -15.78 2.47
CA GLY A 131 -7.81 -17.18 2.15
C GLY A 131 -6.68 -18.12 2.55
N VAL A 132 -6.64 -19.28 1.91
CA VAL A 132 -5.54 -20.25 2.08
C VAL A 132 -4.52 -19.99 0.97
N ASP A 133 -3.31 -19.75 1.38
CA ASP A 133 -2.33 -19.12 0.52
C ASP A 133 -0.88 -19.58 0.81
N THR A 134 0.13 -19.44 -0.09
CA THR A 134 1.57 -19.76 0.12
C THR A 134 2.47 -18.51 0.01
N LEU A 135 3.28 -18.19 0.97
CA LEU A 135 4.26 -17.10 0.94
C LEU A 135 5.67 -17.64 0.71
N TYR A 136 6.34 -17.13 -0.31
CA TYR A 136 7.73 -17.41 -0.57
C TYR A 136 8.61 -16.27 -0.06
N TYR A 137 9.48 -16.57 0.89
CA TYR A 137 10.44 -15.60 1.41
C TYR A 137 11.70 -15.54 0.54
N PRO A 138 12.41 -14.39 0.52
CA PRO A 138 13.65 -14.26 -0.26
C PRO A 138 14.79 -15.16 0.24
N ASP A 139 14.76 -15.58 1.50
CA ASP A 139 15.72 -16.52 2.11
C ASP A 139 15.41 -18.00 1.82
N GLY A 140 14.39 -18.29 1.01
CA GLY A 140 14.00 -19.65 0.61
C GLY A 140 12.93 -20.29 1.48
N ARG A 141 12.59 -19.71 2.62
CA ARG A 141 11.49 -20.21 3.47
C ARG A 141 10.15 -20.08 2.76
N VAL A 142 9.24 -20.96 3.10
CA VAL A 142 7.86 -20.96 2.58
C VAL A 142 6.89 -21.11 3.75
N PHE A 143 5.79 -20.38 3.68
CA PHE A 143 4.64 -20.60 4.56
C PHE A 143 3.41 -20.93 3.71
N ILE A 144 2.62 -21.91 4.15
CA ILE A 144 1.32 -22.27 3.55
C ILE A 144 0.28 -22.19 4.65
N GLY A 145 -0.72 -21.34 4.50
CA GLY A 145 -1.71 -21.20 5.58
C GLY A 145 -2.78 -20.15 5.30
N VAL A 146 -3.64 -19.94 6.28
CA VAL A 146 -4.74 -19.00 6.20
C VAL A 146 -4.28 -17.58 6.47
N VAL A 147 -4.67 -16.68 5.58
CA VAL A 147 -4.45 -15.24 5.73
C VAL A 147 -5.77 -14.51 5.82
N VAL A 148 -5.87 -13.59 6.74
CA VAL A 148 -7.03 -12.73 6.88
C VAL A 148 -6.59 -11.27 6.88
N LYS A 149 -7.05 -10.52 5.89
CA LYS A 149 -6.73 -9.09 5.70
C LYS A 149 -5.21 -8.82 5.74
N GLY A 150 -4.44 -9.66 5.05
CA GLY A 150 -3.00 -9.55 4.93
C GLY A 150 -2.20 -9.98 6.17
N ARG A 151 -2.81 -10.68 7.13
CA ARG A 151 -2.14 -11.21 8.32
C ARG A 151 -2.16 -12.71 8.32
N GLU A 152 -1.00 -13.31 8.58
CA GLU A 152 -0.85 -14.73 8.84
C GLU A 152 -1.65 -15.13 10.10
N LEU A 153 -2.42 -16.19 10.00
CA LEU A 153 -2.92 -16.87 11.17
C LEU A 153 -1.93 -17.98 11.56
N ASP A 154 -1.76 -18.23 12.87
CA ASP A 154 -0.72 -19.13 13.42
C ASP A 154 -0.86 -20.61 13.04
N HIS A 155 -1.85 -20.97 12.23
CA HIS A 155 -2.18 -22.36 11.87
C HIS A 155 -1.69 -22.78 10.48
N GLY A 156 -0.61 -22.15 9.97
CA GLY A 156 -0.02 -22.50 8.68
C GLY A 156 1.19 -23.43 8.82
N GLU A 157 1.48 -24.17 7.75
CA GLU A 157 2.70 -24.97 7.62
C GLU A 157 3.87 -24.05 7.28
N LYS A 158 4.99 -24.22 8.00
CA LYS A 158 6.21 -23.43 7.79
C LYS A 158 7.33 -24.36 7.35
N TYR A 159 7.95 -24.05 6.23
CA TYR A 159 9.05 -24.79 5.66
C TYR A 159 10.30 -23.91 5.61
N GLU A 160 11.46 -24.47 5.98
CA GLU A 160 12.75 -23.78 5.93
C GLU A 160 13.29 -23.68 4.49
N SER A 161 12.74 -24.47 3.56
CA SER A 161 13.03 -24.45 2.13
C SER A 161 11.78 -24.78 1.34
N ILE A 162 11.78 -24.52 0.01
CA ILE A 162 10.65 -24.87 -0.85
C ILE A 162 10.41 -26.39 -0.78
N PRO A 163 9.22 -26.83 -0.31
CA PRO A 163 8.93 -28.25 -0.24
C PRO A 163 8.78 -28.86 -1.66
N ALA A 164 9.07 -30.14 -1.82
CA ALA A 164 9.12 -30.80 -3.13
C ALA A 164 7.83 -30.65 -3.96
N HIS A 165 6.67 -30.63 -3.33
CA HIS A 165 5.38 -30.44 -4.03
C HIS A 165 5.17 -29.00 -4.58
N LEU A 166 5.98 -28.03 -4.14
CA LEU A 166 5.98 -26.65 -4.63
C LEU A 166 7.23 -26.32 -5.46
N GLU A 167 8.12 -27.29 -5.68
CA GLU A 167 9.30 -27.10 -6.51
C GLU A 167 8.88 -26.72 -7.94
N GLY A 168 9.45 -25.61 -8.46
CA GLY A 168 9.06 -25.03 -9.75
C GLY A 168 7.74 -24.26 -9.78
N ARG A 169 6.97 -24.23 -8.68
CA ARG A 169 5.68 -23.51 -8.62
C ARG A 169 5.78 -22.07 -8.06
N LYS A 170 6.98 -21.64 -7.64
CA LYS A 170 7.15 -20.27 -7.20
C LYS A 170 6.85 -19.33 -8.36
N PRO A 171 5.87 -18.41 -8.21
CA PRO A 171 5.55 -17.48 -9.28
C PRO A 171 6.73 -16.61 -9.68
N VAL A 172 6.84 -16.38 -10.98
CA VAL A 172 7.79 -15.45 -11.59
C VAL A 172 6.99 -14.30 -12.17
N PHE A 173 7.42 -13.07 -11.89
CA PHE A 173 6.77 -11.91 -12.49
C PHE A 173 7.08 -11.88 -14.00
N VAL A 174 6.04 -11.83 -14.81
CA VAL A 174 6.14 -11.65 -16.24
C VAL A 174 6.18 -10.16 -16.55
N GLU A 175 7.34 -9.66 -16.98
CA GLU A 175 7.50 -8.25 -17.32
C GLU A 175 6.66 -7.89 -18.56
N CYS A 176 5.93 -6.77 -18.50
CA CYS A 176 5.32 -6.19 -19.68
C CYS A 176 6.41 -5.62 -20.60
N ASP A 177 6.15 -5.58 -21.89
CA ASP A 177 7.01 -4.86 -22.85
C ASP A 177 6.78 -3.36 -22.72
N LEU A 178 7.48 -2.75 -21.76
CA LEU A 178 7.34 -1.33 -21.43
C LEU A 178 8.07 -0.46 -22.47
N THR A 179 7.41 0.62 -22.91
CA THR A 179 8.06 1.70 -23.65
C THR A 179 9.08 2.43 -22.77
N GLU A 180 9.99 3.20 -23.38
CA GLU A 180 10.94 4.04 -22.63
C GLU A 180 10.22 5.08 -21.79
N GLU A 181 9.14 5.71 -22.31
CA GLU A 181 8.32 6.65 -21.55
C GLU A 181 7.73 6.01 -20.29
N GLN A 182 7.24 4.78 -20.40
CA GLN A 182 6.66 4.03 -19.27
C GLN A 182 7.71 3.66 -18.22
N ARG A 183 8.92 3.24 -18.65
CA ARG A 183 10.04 2.99 -17.72
C ARG A 183 10.45 4.26 -16.99
N MET A 184 10.56 5.38 -17.71
CA MET A 184 10.84 6.68 -17.11
C MET A 184 9.76 7.09 -16.12
N TRP A 185 8.48 6.95 -16.47
CA TRP A 185 7.37 7.26 -15.58
C TRP A 185 7.41 6.46 -14.28
N ILE A 186 7.68 5.15 -14.34
CA ILE A 186 7.85 4.29 -13.15
C ILE A 186 9.01 4.80 -12.28
N ALA A 187 10.15 5.13 -12.89
CA ALA A 187 11.32 5.62 -12.16
C ALA A 187 11.06 6.98 -11.48
N GLU A 188 10.42 7.92 -12.16
CA GLU A 188 10.10 9.26 -11.65
C GLU A 188 9.04 9.24 -10.55
N ASN A 189 8.14 8.27 -10.55
CA ASN A 189 7.08 8.13 -9.55
C ASN A 189 7.43 7.13 -8.44
N HIS A 190 8.59 6.48 -8.51
CA HIS A 190 9.03 5.56 -7.45
C HIS A 190 9.07 6.29 -6.10
N TYR A 191 8.31 5.76 -5.12
CA TYR A 191 8.16 6.34 -3.80
C TYR A 191 8.90 5.53 -2.73
N VAL A 192 9.62 6.23 -1.88
CA VAL A 192 10.23 5.67 -0.67
C VAL A 192 9.66 6.39 0.53
N ALA A 193 9.03 5.64 1.44
CA ALA A 193 8.44 6.21 2.64
C ALA A 193 9.50 6.77 3.61
N PRO A 194 9.20 7.80 4.39
CA PRO A 194 10.06 8.29 5.45
C PRO A 194 10.39 7.22 6.49
N LEU A 195 11.58 7.29 7.08
CA LEU A 195 12.02 6.37 8.12
C LEU A 195 12.26 7.11 9.44
N PHE A 196 11.70 6.58 10.53
CA PHE A 196 12.01 7.03 11.87
C PHE A 196 13.20 6.26 12.42
N LYS A 197 14.37 6.94 12.62
CA LYS A 197 15.63 6.29 13.06
C LYS A 197 16.00 5.07 12.21
N GLY A 198 15.86 5.20 10.89
CA GLY A 198 16.18 4.14 9.92
C GLY A 198 15.16 3.00 9.84
N GLN A 199 14.06 3.07 10.58
CA GLN A 199 13.01 2.03 10.59
C GLN A 199 11.73 2.52 9.95
N SER A 200 11.01 1.61 9.26
CA SER A 200 9.68 1.90 8.72
C SER A 200 8.72 2.36 9.83
N PRO A 201 7.82 3.31 9.57
CA PRO A 201 6.76 3.70 10.51
C PRO A 201 5.92 2.52 11.00
N SER A 202 5.68 1.52 10.15
CA SER A 202 4.94 0.29 10.49
C SER A 202 5.66 -0.62 11.50
N SER A 203 6.97 -0.43 11.72
CA SER A 203 7.75 -1.20 12.71
C SER A 203 7.37 -0.92 14.16
N GLY A 204 6.56 0.09 14.41
CA GLY A 204 6.21 0.58 15.75
C GLY A 204 7.34 1.35 16.44
N ALA A 205 8.45 1.64 15.77
CA ALA A 205 9.58 2.38 16.37
C ALA A 205 9.18 3.78 16.83
N PHE A 206 8.40 4.50 16.02
CA PHE A 206 7.88 5.81 16.40
C PHE A 206 6.89 5.72 17.56
N THR A 207 6.00 4.74 17.54
CA THR A 207 5.05 4.50 18.65
C THR A 207 5.78 4.24 19.97
N ARG A 208 6.83 3.39 19.96
CA ARG A 208 7.65 3.15 21.16
C ARG A 208 8.35 4.41 21.65
N TRP A 209 8.86 5.23 20.73
CA TRP A 209 9.50 6.49 21.07
C TRP A 209 8.51 7.50 21.67
N VAL A 210 7.33 7.68 21.06
CA VAL A 210 6.25 8.54 21.58
C VAL A 210 5.86 8.08 22.99
N ASN A 211 5.56 6.79 23.18
CA ASN A 211 5.17 6.24 24.48
C ASN A 211 6.26 6.41 25.55
N GLY A 212 7.53 6.37 25.18
CA GLY A 212 8.67 6.61 26.09
C GLY A 212 8.85 8.08 26.49
N LYS A 213 8.29 9.02 25.72
CA LYS A 213 8.36 10.47 25.99
C LYS A 213 7.07 11.03 26.57
N LEU A 214 5.97 10.31 26.39
CA LEU A 214 4.63 10.75 26.77
C LEU A 214 4.52 10.88 28.28
N LYS A 215 4.07 12.05 28.76
CA LYS A 215 3.77 12.30 30.16
C LYS A 215 2.27 12.33 30.36
N TYR A 216 1.78 11.46 31.21
CA TYR A 216 0.36 11.45 31.55
C TYR A 216 -0.01 12.72 32.34
N PRO A 217 -0.96 13.56 31.89
CA PRO A 217 -1.36 14.75 32.63
C PRO A 217 -1.85 14.40 34.04
N LYS A 218 -1.38 15.14 35.05
CA LYS A 218 -1.62 14.79 36.45
C LYS A 218 -3.12 14.75 36.80
N GLU A 219 -3.87 15.76 36.37
CA GLU A 219 -5.32 15.87 36.55
C GLU A 219 -6.08 14.70 35.94
N MET A 220 -5.67 14.23 34.76
CA MET A 220 -6.28 13.08 34.08
C MET A 220 -5.97 11.77 34.82
N ARG A 221 -4.74 11.64 35.31
CA ARG A 221 -4.32 10.46 36.08
C ARG A 221 -5.13 10.36 37.38
N SER A 222 -5.27 11.45 38.12
CA SER A 222 -6.00 11.48 39.36
C SER A 222 -7.51 11.19 39.19
N ALA A 223 -8.08 11.58 38.04
CA ALA A 223 -9.47 11.33 37.71
C ALA A 223 -9.72 9.94 37.07
N GLY A 224 -8.69 9.13 36.86
CA GLY A 224 -8.82 7.81 36.22
C GLY A 224 -9.16 7.86 34.71
N TRP A 225 -9.03 9.02 34.07
CA TRP A 225 -9.40 9.21 32.67
C TRP A 225 -8.39 8.57 31.75
N GLN A 226 -8.89 7.90 30.71
CA GLN A 226 -8.11 7.34 29.59
C GLN A 226 -8.67 7.91 28.29
N GLY A 227 -7.88 7.82 27.20
CA GLY A 227 -8.34 8.29 25.93
C GLY A 227 -7.29 8.20 24.83
N ALA A 228 -7.70 8.63 23.64
CA ALA A 228 -6.86 8.67 22.46
C ALA A 228 -6.86 10.06 21.80
N VAL A 229 -5.72 10.44 21.23
CA VAL A 229 -5.59 11.65 20.43
C VAL A 229 -5.14 11.25 19.03
N ARG A 230 -5.98 11.52 18.03
CA ARG A 230 -5.59 11.37 16.63
C ARG A 230 -5.01 12.70 16.15
N VAL A 231 -3.77 12.65 15.71
CA VAL A 231 -3.04 13.80 15.18
C VAL A 231 -2.61 13.55 13.74
N ARG A 232 -2.58 14.64 12.97
CA ARG A 232 -1.95 14.71 11.66
C ARG A 232 -0.68 15.55 11.78
N PHE A 233 0.36 15.14 11.08
CA PHE A 233 1.58 15.92 10.93
C PHE A 233 2.25 15.64 9.60
N PHE A 234 3.23 16.46 9.24
CA PHE A 234 4.00 16.26 8.03
C PHE A 234 5.47 16.03 8.37
N VAL A 235 6.07 15.05 7.68
CA VAL A 235 7.52 14.89 7.59
C VAL A 235 7.98 15.67 6.37
N GLU A 236 8.75 16.73 6.60
CA GLU A 236 9.26 17.61 5.56
C GLU A 236 10.40 16.95 4.75
N ALA A 237 10.74 17.55 3.62
CA ALA A 237 11.86 17.13 2.78
C ALA A 237 13.23 17.15 3.49
N ASP A 238 13.35 17.90 4.61
CA ASP A 238 14.54 17.92 5.47
C ASP A 238 14.45 16.94 6.66
N GLY A 239 13.37 16.15 6.73
CA GLY A 239 13.08 15.19 7.79
C GLY A 239 12.47 15.78 9.06
N SER A 240 12.28 17.11 9.17
CA SER A 240 11.63 17.73 10.32
C SER A 240 10.13 17.46 10.33
N ILE A 241 9.52 17.43 11.52
CA ILE A 241 8.06 17.39 11.66
C ILE A 241 7.51 18.82 11.70
N LYS A 242 6.45 19.07 10.90
CA LYS A 242 5.70 20.33 10.89
C LYS A 242 4.19 20.10 10.82
N ASP A 243 3.46 21.20 11.00
CA ASP A 243 2.00 21.29 10.85
C ASP A 243 1.27 20.17 11.61
N VAL A 244 1.56 20.09 12.93
CA VAL A 244 0.93 19.12 13.83
C VAL A 244 -0.48 19.59 14.17
N GLU A 245 -1.48 18.89 13.66
CA GLU A 245 -2.91 19.16 13.80
C GLU A 245 -3.58 18.07 14.64
N VAL A 246 -4.48 18.44 15.57
CA VAL A 246 -5.31 17.49 16.31
C VAL A 246 -6.59 17.25 15.53
N LEU A 247 -6.78 16.05 15.00
CA LEU A 247 -7.97 15.66 14.24
C LEU A 247 -9.11 15.22 15.16
N LYS A 248 -8.77 14.56 16.28
CA LYS A 248 -9.73 14.10 17.30
C LYS A 248 -9.03 13.96 18.63
N CYS A 249 -9.68 14.42 19.70
CA CYS A 249 -9.24 14.17 21.08
C CYS A 249 -10.45 14.06 22.01
N GLU A 250 -10.29 13.34 23.11
CA GLU A 250 -11.32 13.21 24.16
C GLU A 250 -11.15 14.28 25.23
N HIS A 251 -9.93 14.82 25.39
CA HIS A 251 -9.65 15.88 26.33
C HIS A 251 -8.47 16.75 25.88
N GLU A 252 -8.58 18.06 26.11
CA GLU A 252 -7.59 19.07 25.71
C GLU A 252 -6.20 18.81 26.31
N SER A 253 -6.12 18.36 27.56
CA SER A 253 -4.84 18.05 28.24
C SER A 253 -4.09 16.92 27.54
N PHE A 254 -4.81 15.91 27.02
CA PHE A 254 -4.22 14.84 26.20
C PHE A 254 -3.72 15.39 24.86
N ALA A 255 -4.51 16.25 24.21
CA ALA A 255 -4.12 16.89 22.95
C ALA A 255 -2.84 17.71 23.11
N LYS A 256 -2.74 18.55 24.12
CA LYS A 256 -1.55 19.37 24.42
C LYS A 256 -0.29 18.52 24.59
N GLU A 257 -0.36 17.44 25.37
CA GLU A 257 0.79 16.57 25.59
C GLU A 257 1.16 15.77 24.32
N ALA A 258 0.18 15.27 23.55
CA ALA A 258 0.41 14.57 22.30
C ALA A 258 1.13 15.46 21.27
N VAL A 259 0.62 16.69 21.06
CA VAL A 259 1.25 17.67 20.14
C VAL A 259 2.68 17.99 20.59
N LYS A 260 2.90 18.26 21.87
CA LYS A 260 4.20 18.55 22.44
C LYS A 260 5.22 17.42 22.19
N VAL A 261 4.82 16.17 22.43
CA VAL A 261 5.71 15.02 22.21
C VAL A 261 6.01 14.87 20.72
N ILE A 262 5.01 14.90 19.84
CA ILE A 262 5.21 14.74 18.39
C ILE A 262 6.10 15.85 17.84
N THR A 263 5.86 17.11 18.20
CA THR A 263 6.69 18.26 17.77
C THR A 263 8.15 18.13 18.25
N SER A 264 8.40 17.43 19.35
CA SER A 264 9.76 17.17 19.87
C SER A 264 10.49 16.01 19.19
N SER A 265 9.90 15.42 18.14
CA SER A 265 10.52 14.30 17.40
C SER A 265 11.88 14.68 16.83
N PRO A 266 12.87 13.80 16.95
CA PRO A 266 14.11 13.96 16.17
C PRO A 266 13.77 13.91 14.67
N LYS A 267 14.69 14.42 13.84
CA LYS A 267 14.55 14.37 12.39
C LYS A 267 14.42 12.92 11.90
N TRP A 268 13.56 12.73 10.91
CA TRP A 268 13.38 11.49 10.17
C TRP A 268 14.27 11.47 8.93
N THR A 269 14.54 10.30 8.39
CA THR A 269 14.94 10.23 6.99
C THR A 269 13.70 10.63 6.18
N PRO A 270 13.77 11.63 5.28
CA PRO A 270 12.60 12.09 4.53
C PRO A 270 12.06 11.01 3.58
N GLY A 271 10.85 11.19 3.11
CA GLY A 271 10.34 10.42 1.98
C GLY A 271 10.95 10.90 0.67
N TYR A 272 11.00 10.02 -0.32
CA TYR A 272 11.51 10.35 -1.66
C TYR A 272 10.49 9.95 -2.71
N ARG A 273 10.41 10.74 -3.80
CA ARG A 273 9.71 10.38 -5.03
C ARG A 273 10.64 10.68 -6.20
N GLY A 274 10.90 9.67 -7.05
CA GLY A 274 11.87 9.80 -8.15
C GLY A 274 13.25 10.25 -7.67
N GLY A 275 13.70 9.80 -6.50
CA GLY A 275 14.97 10.20 -5.90
C GLY A 275 15.00 11.60 -5.28
N LYS A 276 13.92 12.40 -5.37
CA LYS A 276 13.82 13.73 -4.77
C LYS A 276 13.12 13.65 -3.41
N PRO A 277 13.64 14.35 -2.37
CA PRO A 277 12.96 14.35 -1.07
C PRO A 277 11.64 15.10 -1.15
N VAL A 278 10.60 14.52 -0.54
CA VAL A 278 9.23 15.04 -0.58
C VAL A 278 8.63 15.15 0.80
N ARG A 279 7.68 16.09 0.94
CA ARG A 279 6.85 16.25 2.12
C ARG A 279 5.81 15.13 2.19
N VAL A 280 5.70 14.46 3.34
CA VAL A 280 4.80 13.31 3.53
C VAL A 280 3.87 13.52 4.72
N LYS A 281 2.58 13.32 4.49
CA LYS A 281 1.52 13.41 5.51
C LYS A 281 1.42 12.11 6.30
N TYR A 282 1.31 12.23 7.65
CA TYR A 282 1.03 11.13 8.56
C TYR A 282 -0.18 11.42 9.45
N ASP A 283 -1.06 10.43 9.59
CA ASP A 283 -2.06 10.37 10.65
C ASP A 283 -1.57 9.37 11.72
N PHE A 284 -1.55 9.79 12.97
CA PHE A 284 -1.03 9.00 14.08
C PHE A 284 -1.95 9.06 15.28
N THR A 285 -2.12 7.94 16.01
CA THR A 285 -2.94 7.91 17.22
C THR A 285 -2.05 7.70 18.45
N VAL A 286 -2.13 8.65 19.39
CA VAL A 286 -1.48 8.58 20.70
C VAL A 286 -2.50 8.08 21.72
N ASN A 287 -2.21 6.94 22.37
CA ASN A 287 -3.09 6.35 23.38
C ASN A 287 -2.61 6.67 24.79
N PHE A 288 -3.50 7.21 25.62
CA PHE A 288 -3.31 7.46 27.04
C PHE A 288 -4.02 6.35 27.83
N LEU A 289 -3.25 5.33 28.23
CA LEU A 289 -3.74 4.19 29.00
C LEU A 289 -3.08 4.20 30.37
N GLN A 290 -3.87 4.00 31.42
CA GLN A 290 -3.32 3.76 32.76
C GLN A 290 -2.91 2.28 32.85
N ARG A 291 -1.64 2.05 33.22
CA ARG A 291 -1.20 0.71 33.62
C ARG A 291 -1.40 0.62 35.12
N TYR A 292 -2.25 -0.26 35.54
CA TYR A 292 -2.43 -0.65 36.94
C TYR A 292 -1.26 -1.52 37.39
#